data_6ccd3507ffc047aa355611ead0f91da0
#
_entry.id   6ccd3507ffc047aa355611ead0f91da0
#
_cell.length_a   1.000
_cell.length_b   1.000
_cell.length_c   1.000
_cell.angle_alpha   90.00
_cell.angle_beta   90.00
_cell.angle_gamma   90.00
#
_symmetry.space_group_name_H-M   'P 1'
#
loop_
_entity.id
_entity.type
_entity.pdbx_description
1 polymer ?
#
loop_
_entity_poly.entity_id
_entity_poly.type
_entity_poly.pdbx_seq_one_letter_code
_entity_poly.pdbx_strand_id
1 'polypeptide(L)'
;MMTPARKLRVSAYLKKTVVLLCGVLSCLAVSARQEPAPGFKNDYLLIINTYSSNAPCSNAIINSVQNWLNTDNTTAVYVEHLNTLLIDSQEEFGEVRREIFARYAARAPKIVLLIGNPVLILRDDIRAHWGDVPIVSTAEMDFVSPDKEHLQTAAIPEQRRVPIAELADEYNLTFLQSRLFPQENVELLRHMVPGLRKVLLLGDGCYVNQQLHYDMQRMMAEHYPGLEYEFISAADITTEELLARLNTIDTKTTGVLFSSWSCVSNVGGATVLETYSFRVIANIPIPIFAFKQAVMENSGMVGGRIYDEPELLARLQQTLEQIRAGVQPRDIPFYIPQKPVPTFNYPSLLQRNFSVEDCPAGSVFLGRPQNFWQQNKYLLLFCSIAAGALLVAFFVRKYILSLKALNKAQQEQV
;
A
#
# COMPACT_ATOMS: atom_id res chain seq x y z
N MET A 1 -27.98 2.60 63.38
CA MET A 1 -29.06 3.39 62.74
C MET A 1 -28.55 4.78 62.44
N MET A 2 -28.36 5.10 61.13
CA MET A 2 -27.92 6.44 60.71
C MET A 2 -29.11 7.40 60.71
N THR A 3 -28.91 8.57 61.26
CA THR A 3 -29.98 9.61 61.39
C THR A 3 -30.31 10.18 59.97
N PRO A 4 -31.56 10.60 59.72
CA PRO A 4 -32.06 11.07 58.43
C PRO A 4 -31.24 12.23 57.82
N ALA A 5 -30.66 13.08 58.63
CA ALA A 5 -29.82 14.22 58.17
C ALA A 5 -28.50 13.82 57.53
N ARG A 6 -27.94 12.64 57.84
CA ARG A 6 -26.70 12.14 57.23
C ARG A 6 -26.95 11.51 55.87
N LYS A 7 -28.14 10.92 55.62
CA LYS A 7 -28.54 10.41 54.29
C LYS A 7 -28.78 11.53 53.27
N LEU A 8 -29.31 12.67 53.69
CA LEU A 8 -29.54 13.81 52.81
C LEU A 8 -28.20 14.47 52.34
N ARG A 9 -27.20 14.56 53.26
CA ARG A 9 -25.89 15.13 52.88
C ARG A 9 -25.12 14.26 51.91
N VAL A 10 -25.12 12.93 52.04
CA VAL A 10 -24.47 12.00 51.11
C VAL A 10 -25.15 12.04 49.74
N SER A 11 -26.47 12.13 49.66
CA SER A 11 -27.20 12.27 48.39
C SER A 11 -26.89 13.61 47.68
N ALA A 12 -26.70 14.70 48.41
CA ALA A 12 -26.36 16.01 47.84
C ALA A 12 -24.91 16.05 47.28
N TYR A 13 -23.97 15.38 47.97
CA TYR A 13 -22.59 15.27 47.48
C TYR A 13 -22.51 14.37 46.22
N LEU A 14 -23.23 13.24 46.20
CA LEU A 14 -23.27 12.35 45.06
C LEU A 14 -23.87 13.05 43.83
N LYS A 15 -24.95 13.83 43.99
CA LYS A 15 -25.54 14.63 42.90
C LYS A 15 -24.59 15.70 42.37
N LYS A 16 -23.85 16.40 43.25
CA LYS A 16 -22.85 17.40 42.83
C LYS A 16 -21.68 16.77 42.09
N THR A 17 -21.19 15.61 42.51
CA THR A 17 -20.12 14.88 41.88
C THR A 17 -20.51 14.35 40.48
N VAL A 18 -21.74 13.83 40.35
CA VAL A 18 -22.28 13.37 39.06
C VAL A 18 -22.46 14.54 38.08
N VAL A 19 -22.96 15.69 38.56
CA VAL A 19 -23.11 16.90 37.72
C VAL A 19 -21.73 17.44 37.28
N LEU A 20 -20.72 17.40 38.15
CA LEU A 20 -19.35 17.81 37.79
C LEU A 20 -18.72 16.84 36.79
N LEU A 21 -18.91 15.52 36.95
CA LEU A 21 -18.44 14.51 36.01
C LEU A 21 -19.11 14.64 34.62
N CYS A 22 -20.43 14.87 34.61
CA CYS A 22 -21.16 15.12 33.36
C CYS A 22 -20.74 16.43 32.72
N GLY A 23 -20.44 17.48 33.48
CA GLY A 23 -19.92 18.75 32.98
C GLY A 23 -18.52 18.61 32.34
N VAL A 24 -17.62 17.86 32.98
CA VAL A 24 -16.27 17.59 32.46
C VAL A 24 -16.34 16.67 31.22
N LEU A 25 -17.20 15.67 31.21
CA LEU A 25 -17.43 14.83 30.02
C LEU A 25 -18.07 15.61 28.88
N SER A 26 -18.96 16.57 29.16
CA SER A 26 -19.53 17.45 28.14
C SER A 26 -18.48 18.44 27.57
N CYS A 27 -17.56 18.92 28.41
CA CYS A 27 -16.45 19.78 27.95
C CYS A 27 -15.40 19.00 27.17
N LEU A 28 -15.19 17.71 27.44
CA LEU A 28 -14.31 16.84 26.64
C LEU A 28 -14.97 16.38 25.31
N ALA A 29 -16.30 16.39 25.23
CA ALA A 29 -17.06 16.14 24.00
C ALA A 29 -17.19 17.36 23.09
N VAL A 30 -16.80 18.57 23.56
CA VAL A 30 -16.51 19.75 22.73
C VAL A 30 -15.03 19.71 22.26
N SER A 31 -14.50 18.51 22.03
CA SER A 31 -13.32 18.36 21.18
C SER A 31 -13.67 18.85 19.80
N ALA A 32 -13.15 20.05 19.47
CA ALA A 32 -12.86 20.48 18.13
C ALA A 32 -13.64 19.71 17.05
N ARG A 33 -14.87 20.07 16.77
CA ARG A 33 -15.29 20.08 15.39
C ARG A 33 -14.28 21.00 14.69
N GLN A 34 -13.18 20.41 14.20
CA GLN A 34 -12.46 21.01 13.11
C GLN A 34 -13.53 21.36 12.09
N GLU A 35 -13.73 22.64 11.84
CA GLU A 35 -14.51 23.04 10.67
C GLU A 35 -13.93 22.25 9.53
N PRO A 36 -14.73 21.46 8.77
CA PRO A 36 -14.24 20.77 7.62
C PRO A 36 -13.53 21.83 6.77
N ALA A 37 -12.28 21.59 6.43
CA ALA A 37 -11.54 22.44 5.50
C ALA A 37 -12.49 22.76 4.34
N PRO A 38 -12.46 23.96 3.74
CA PRO A 38 -13.40 24.38 2.69
C PRO A 38 -13.44 23.29 1.62
N GLY A 39 -14.40 22.39 1.77
CA GLY A 39 -14.41 21.12 1.09
C GLY A 39 -14.96 21.28 -0.31
N PHE A 40 -14.59 20.40 -1.18
CA PHE A 40 -15.12 20.17 -2.53
C PHE A 40 -16.63 19.84 -2.52
N LYS A 41 -17.45 20.58 -1.80
CA LYS A 41 -18.89 20.37 -1.73
C LYS A 41 -19.46 20.35 -3.17
N ASN A 42 -19.92 19.21 -3.63
CA ASN A 42 -20.31 18.89 -5.00
C ASN A 42 -19.14 18.73 -6.00
N ASP A 43 -17.91 18.62 -5.58
CA ASP A 43 -16.74 18.38 -6.40
C ASP A 43 -16.35 16.88 -6.36
N TYR A 44 -15.56 16.43 -7.31
CA TYR A 44 -15.13 15.03 -7.35
C TYR A 44 -13.66 14.89 -7.73
N LEU A 45 -13.07 13.79 -7.27
CA LEU A 45 -11.78 13.29 -7.70
C LEU A 45 -12.01 12.17 -8.72
N LEU A 46 -11.35 12.24 -9.86
CA LEU A 46 -11.41 11.21 -10.89
C LEU A 46 -10.13 10.39 -10.86
N ILE A 47 -10.26 9.08 -10.66
CA ILE A 47 -9.16 8.13 -10.78
C ILE A 47 -9.28 7.47 -12.15
N ILE A 48 -8.21 7.51 -12.95
CA ILE A 48 -8.10 6.77 -14.21
C ILE A 48 -7.02 5.72 -14.02
N ASN A 49 -7.41 4.47 -14.01
CA ASN A 49 -6.57 3.33 -13.71
C ASN A 49 -6.28 2.53 -14.97
N THR A 50 -5.01 2.30 -15.27
CA THR A 50 -4.56 1.46 -16.40
C THR A 50 -5.08 0.03 -16.30
N TYR A 51 -5.17 -0.50 -15.08
CA TYR A 51 -5.40 -1.91 -14.80
C TYR A 51 -6.89 -2.24 -14.61
N SER A 52 -7.16 -3.54 -14.47
CA SER A 52 -8.49 -4.02 -14.09
C SER A 52 -8.87 -3.62 -12.67
N SER A 53 -10.16 -3.66 -12.36
CA SER A 53 -10.69 -3.45 -11.01
C SER A 53 -10.19 -4.48 -9.97
N ASN A 54 -9.60 -5.57 -10.43
CA ASN A 54 -9.11 -6.66 -9.58
C ASN A 54 -7.58 -6.63 -9.38
N ALA A 55 -6.87 -5.66 -9.95
CA ALA A 55 -5.42 -5.55 -9.81
C ALA A 55 -5.03 -5.14 -8.38
N PRO A 56 -4.29 -6.00 -7.61
CA PRO A 56 -4.05 -5.74 -6.18
C PRO A 56 -3.36 -4.42 -5.89
N CYS A 57 -2.36 -4.07 -6.70
CA CYS A 57 -1.54 -2.87 -6.47
C CYS A 57 -2.32 -1.58 -6.72
N SER A 58 -3.11 -1.49 -7.80
CA SER A 58 -3.96 -0.32 -8.02
C SER A 58 -5.09 -0.23 -6.99
N ASN A 59 -5.62 -1.36 -6.54
CA ASN A 59 -6.65 -1.38 -5.50
C ASN A 59 -6.13 -0.88 -4.14
N ALA A 60 -4.88 -1.15 -3.79
CA ALA A 60 -4.27 -0.57 -2.58
C ALA A 60 -4.29 0.97 -2.62
N ILE A 61 -3.93 1.57 -3.76
CA ILE A 61 -3.97 3.02 -3.98
C ILE A 61 -5.42 3.54 -3.96
N ILE A 62 -6.32 2.93 -4.73
CA ILE A 62 -7.74 3.35 -4.83
C ILE A 62 -8.41 3.29 -3.46
N ASN A 63 -8.26 2.19 -2.73
CA ASN A 63 -8.83 2.01 -1.41
C ASN A 63 -8.26 3.03 -0.41
N SER A 64 -6.97 3.34 -0.47
CA SER A 64 -6.35 4.36 0.38
C SER A 64 -6.98 5.72 0.16
N VAL A 65 -7.19 6.13 -1.10
CA VAL A 65 -7.83 7.40 -1.46
C VAL A 65 -9.31 7.42 -1.02
N GLN A 66 -10.05 6.35 -1.29
CA GLN A 66 -11.45 6.25 -0.90
C GLN A 66 -11.63 6.28 0.62
N ASN A 67 -10.81 5.54 1.36
CA ASN A 67 -10.86 5.52 2.83
C ASN A 67 -10.52 6.89 3.42
N TRP A 68 -9.53 7.57 2.87
CA TRP A 68 -9.16 8.92 3.30
C TRP A 68 -10.30 9.91 3.07
N LEU A 69 -10.94 9.92 1.89
CA LEU A 69 -12.04 10.83 1.57
C LEU A 69 -13.34 10.48 2.29
N ASN A 70 -13.59 9.20 2.63
CA ASN A 70 -14.76 8.80 3.40
C ASN A 70 -14.77 9.38 4.83
N THR A 71 -13.64 9.90 5.32
CA THR A 71 -13.58 10.55 6.64
C THR A 71 -14.27 11.91 6.66
N ASP A 72 -14.44 12.59 5.53
CA ASP A 72 -15.04 13.92 5.46
C ASP A 72 -16.39 14.02 4.73
N ASN A 73 -16.82 12.96 4.02
CA ASN A 73 -18.10 12.85 3.29
C ASN A 73 -18.41 14.01 2.32
N THR A 74 -17.41 14.76 1.85
CA THR A 74 -17.63 15.99 1.07
C THR A 74 -17.24 15.86 -0.40
N THR A 75 -16.40 14.86 -0.75
CA THR A 75 -15.87 14.68 -2.11
C THR A 75 -16.24 13.31 -2.65
N ALA A 76 -16.84 13.28 -3.83
CA ALA A 76 -17.09 12.03 -4.56
C ALA A 76 -15.80 11.53 -5.21
N VAL A 77 -15.65 10.21 -5.29
CA VAL A 77 -14.56 9.56 -6.05
C VAL A 77 -15.17 8.74 -7.17
N TYR A 78 -14.78 9.03 -8.39
CA TYR A 78 -15.10 8.22 -9.55
C TYR A 78 -13.87 7.48 -10.02
N VAL A 79 -14.03 6.22 -10.44
CA VAL A 79 -12.92 5.36 -10.87
C VAL A 79 -13.24 4.79 -12.25
N GLU A 80 -12.37 5.08 -13.21
CA GLU A 80 -12.38 4.49 -14.54
C GLU A 80 -11.26 3.45 -14.63
N HIS A 81 -11.62 2.22 -14.97
CA HIS A 81 -10.67 1.13 -15.19
C HIS A 81 -10.53 0.88 -16.69
N LEU A 82 -9.38 1.22 -17.28
CA LEU A 82 -9.17 1.06 -18.72
C LEU A 82 -8.98 -0.38 -19.17
N ASN A 83 -8.45 -1.23 -18.28
CA ASN A 83 -8.11 -2.63 -18.62
C ASN A 83 -7.26 -2.73 -19.91
N THR A 84 -6.15 -2.01 -19.96
CA THR A 84 -5.36 -1.85 -21.20
C THR A 84 -4.90 -3.16 -21.84
N LEU A 85 -4.89 -4.27 -21.10
CA LEU A 85 -4.64 -5.61 -21.66
C LEU A 85 -5.78 -6.16 -22.54
N LEU A 86 -6.98 -5.58 -22.45
CA LEU A 86 -8.12 -5.97 -23.26
C LEU A 86 -8.34 -5.05 -24.47
N ILE A 87 -7.52 -4.02 -24.62
CA ILE A 87 -7.59 -3.09 -25.75
C ILE A 87 -6.72 -3.63 -26.88
N ASP A 88 -7.38 -4.15 -27.91
CA ASP A 88 -6.71 -4.86 -29.01
C ASP A 88 -6.19 -3.93 -30.12
N SER A 89 -6.71 -2.68 -30.18
CA SER A 89 -6.34 -1.74 -31.25
C SER A 89 -6.26 -0.29 -30.79
N GLN A 90 -5.58 0.54 -31.54
CA GLN A 90 -5.53 1.99 -31.30
C GLN A 90 -6.86 2.67 -31.56
N GLU A 91 -7.70 2.12 -32.46
CA GLU A 91 -9.06 2.59 -32.72
C GLU A 91 -9.96 2.38 -31.50
N GLU A 92 -9.93 1.20 -30.92
CA GLU A 92 -10.64 0.88 -29.68
C GLU A 92 -10.17 1.79 -28.53
N PHE A 93 -8.87 1.99 -28.39
CA PHE A 93 -8.35 2.94 -27.41
C PHE A 93 -8.89 4.35 -27.66
N GLY A 94 -8.95 4.79 -28.93
CA GLY A 94 -9.55 6.06 -29.31
C GLY A 94 -11.03 6.18 -28.94
N GLU A 95 -11.79 5.09 -28.98
CA GLU A 95 -13.18 5.04 -28.51
C GLU A 95 -13.27 5.19 -26.99
N VAL A 96 -12.49 4.40 -26.25
CA VAL A 96 -12.41 4.49 -24.78
C VAL A 96 -12.05 5.91 -24.33
N ARG A 97 -11.07 6.56 -24.98
CA ARG A 97 -10.72 7.97 -24.72
C ARG A 97 -11.94 8.89 -24.89
N ARG A 98 -12.62 8.83 -26.05
CA ARG A 98 -13.79 9.68 -26.32
C ARG A 98 -14.90 9.46 -25.30
N GLU A 99 -15.17 8.22 -24.92
CA GLU A 99 -16.21 7.89 -23.95
C GLU A 99 -15.93 8.47 -22.56
N ILE A 100 -14.68 8.34 -22.07
CA ILE A 100 -14.29 8.91 -20.78
C ILE A 100 -14.51 10.42 -20.77
N PHE A 101 -13.99 11.15 -21.75
CA PHE A 101 -14.11 12.60 -21.77
C PHE A 101 -15.56 13.08 -22.03
N ALA A 102 -16.34 12.34 -22.82
CA ALA A 102 -17.78 12.62 -22.99
C ALA A 102 -18.57 12.44 -21.68
N ARG A 103 -18.26 11.40 -20.89
CA ARG A 103 -18.94 11.12 -19.61
C ARG A 103 -18.74 12.24 -18.60
N TYR A 104 -17.58 12.85 -18.57
CA TYR A 104 -17.22 13.93 -17.64
C TYR A 104 -17.21 15.33 -18.27
N ALA A 105 -17.77 15.50 -19.49
CA ALA A 105 -17.77 16.78 -20.21
C ALA A 105 -18.55 17.90 -19.51
N ALA A 106 -19.63 17.56 -18.80
CA ALA A 106 -20.48 18.53 -18.13
C ALA A 106 -19.81 19.24 -16.96
N ARG A 107 -18.78 18.64 -16.37
CA ARG A 107 -18.09 19.16 -15.18
C ARG A 107 -16.70 18.56 -15.04
N ALA A 108 -15.69 19.44 -15.01
CA ALA A 108 -14.30 19.02 -14.78
C ALA A 108 -14.10 18.45 -13.36
N PRO A 109 -13.27 17.41 -13.20
CA PRO A 109 -12.81 16.95 -11.89
C PRO A 109 -11.98 18.05 -11.20
N LYS A 110 -11.93 18.01 -9.87
CA LYS A 110 -11.04 18.89 -9.11
C LYS A 110 -9.61 18.38 -9.05
N ILE A 111 -9.44 17.08 -9.07
CA ILE A 111 -8.16 16.38 -9.13
C ILE A 111 -8.34 15.19 -10.06
N VAL A 112 -7.34 14.92 -10.88
CA VAL A 112 -7.21 13.68 -11.65
C VAL A 112 -6.06 12.87 -11.05
N LEU A 113 -6.34 11.63 -10.63
CA LEU A 113 -5.33 10.66 -10.22
C LEU A 113 -5.14 9.63 -11.33
N LEU A 114 -3.95 9.59 -11.92
CA LEU A 114 -3.55 8.64 -12.96
C LEU A 114 -2.76 7.49 -12.33
N ILE A 115 -3.23 6.25 -12.50
CA ILE A 115 -2.57 5.05 -11.96
C ILE A 115 -2.01 4.21 -13.10
N GLY A 116 -0.68 4.08 -13.13
CA GLY A 116 0.08 3.35 -14.15
C GLY A 116 0.57 4.24 -15.30
N ASN A 117 1.67 3.83 -15.93
CA ASN A 117 2.31 4.61 -16.99
C ASN A 117 1.44 4.83 -18.25
N PRO A 118 0.68 3.81 -18.76
CA PRO A 118 -0.08 3.97 -19.99
C PRO A 118 -1.10 5.10 -19.96
N VAL A 119 -1.76 5.36 -18.80
CA VAL A 119 -2.78 6.42 -18.72
C VAL A 119 -2.22 7.84 -18.76
N LEU A 120 -0.91 8.01 -18.62
CA LEU A 120 -0.26 9.32 -18.82
C LEU A 120 -0.37 9.84 -20.26
N ILE A 121 -0.73 9.00 -21.22
CA ILE A 121 -1.07 9.42 -22.58
C ILE A 121 -2.26 10.39 -22.61
N LEU A 122 -3.18 10.30 -21.63
CA LEU A 122 -4.39 11.13 -21.56
C LEU A 122 -4.13 12.59 -21.11
N ARG A 123 -2.88 12.95 -20.79
CA ARG A 123 -2.52 14.28 -20.29
C ARG A 123 -2.94 15.44 -21.20
N ASP A 124 -2.80 15.26 -22.52
CA ASP A 124 -3.22 16.26 -23.51
C ASP A 124 -4.75 16.39 -23.58
N ASP A 125 -5.46 15.28 -23.50
CA ASP A 125 -6.93 15.27 -23.45
C ASP A 125 -7.46 15.92 -22.17
N ILE A 126 -6.84 15.61 -21.03
CA ILE A 126 -7.15 16.23 -19.73
C ILE A 126 -7.04 17.75 -19.84
N ARG A 127 -5.93 18.24 -20.38
CA ARG A 127 -5.69 19.66 -20.57
C ARG A 127 -6.68 20.29 -21.58
N ALA A 128 -6.96 19.60 -22.67
CA ALA A 128 -7.87 20.09 -23.69
C ALA A 128 -9.31 20.19 -23.21
N HIS A 129 -9.78 19.24 -22.41
CA HIS A 129 -11.19 19.18 -21.97
C HIS A 129 -11.42 19.92 -20.64
N TRP A 130 -10.45 19.91 -19.72
CA TRP A 130 -10.63 20.42 -18.35
C TRP A 130 -9.65 21.53 -17.95
N GLY A 131 -8.76 21.96 -18.86
CA GLY A 131 -7.79 23.03 -18.61
C GLY A 131 -6.66 22.59 -17.68
N ASP A 132 -6.23 23.48 -16.79
CA ASP A 132 -5.10 23.28 -15.86
C ASP A 132 -5.53 22.54 -14.58
N VAL A 133 -6.33 21.48 -14.72
CA VAL A 133 -6.75 20.67 -13.58
C VAL A 133 -5.54 20.00 -12.91
N PRO A 134 -5.49 19.94 -11.56
CA PRO A 134 -4.45 19.23 -10.84
C PRO A 134 -4.35 17.76 -11.20
N ILE A 135 -3.16 17.32 -11.62
CA ILE A 135 -2.87 15.91 -11.94
C ILE A 135 -1.89 15.33 -10.90
N VAL A 136 -2.28 14.21 -10.31
CA VAL A 136 -1.39 13.35 -9.53
C VAL A 136 -1.19 12.07 -10.30
N SER A 137 0.04 11.61 -10.46
CA SER A 137 0.31 10.34 -11.12
C SER A 137 1.07 9.39 -10.20
N THR A 138 0.67 8.12 -10.22
CA THR A 138 1.43 7.03 -9.60
C THR A 138 1.76 5.98 -10.65
N ALA A 139 3.03 5.69 -10.85
CA ALA A 139 3.46 4.71 -11.85
C ALA A 139 4.81 4.10 -11.50
N GLU A 140 5.15 3.01 -12.18
CA GLU A 140 6.39 2.26 -11.97
C GLU A 140 7.60 2.96 -12.58
N MET A 141 7.45 3.53 -13.78
CA MET A 141 8.52 4.21 -14.53
C MET A 141 8.40 5.72 -14.37
N ASP A 142 9.53 6.41 -14.23
CA ASP A 142 9.63 7.86 -14.14
C ASP A 142 9.75 8.54 -15.52
N PHE A 143 9.37 7.82 -16.58
CA PHE A 143 9.35 8.30 -17.95
C PHE A 143 8.12 7.83 -18.71
N VAL A 144 7.84 8.50 -19.82
CA VAL A 144 6.78 8.17 -20.77
C VAL A 144 7.30 8.09 -22.20
N SER A 145 6.45 7.63 -23.12
CA SER A 145 6.67 7.74 -24.55
C SER A 145 6.52 9.19 -25.01
N PRO A 146 7.30 9.64 -26.00
CA PRO A 146 7.03 10.89 -26.73
C PRO A 146 5.76 10.78 -27.59
N ASP A 147 5.28 9.59 -27.89
CA ASP A 147 4.03 9.36 -28.60
C ASP A 147 2.84 9.77 -27.69
N LYS A 148 1.99 10.63 -28.22
CA LYS A 148 0.83 11.19 -27.54
C LYS A 148 -0.50 10.63 -28.07
N GLU A 149 -0.46 9.82 -29.10
CA GLU A 149 -1.63 9.33 -29.81
C GLU A 149 -1.92 7.86 -29.53
N HIS A 150 -0.86 7.04 -29.46
CA HIS A 150 -0.98 5.58 -29.39
C HIS A 150 -0.74 5.05 -27.98
N LEU A 151 -1.65 4.20 -27.52
CA LEU A 151 -1.49 3.48 -26.25
C LEU A 151 -0.18 2.70 -26.24
N GLN A 152 0.62 2.93 -25.22
CA GLN A 152 1.90 2.29 -25.06
C GLN A 152 1.74 0.82 -24.63
N THR A 153 2.16 -0.10 -25.46
CA THR A 153 2.15 -1.55 -25.19
C THR A 153 3.54 -2.17 -25.19
N ALA A 154 4.46 -1.63 -25.99
CA ALA A 154 5.83 -2.12 -26.11
C ALA A 154 6.80 -1.30 -25.24
N ALA A 155 7.95 -1.89 -24.89
CA ALA A 155 9.01 -1.21 -24.17
C ALA A 155 9.54 0.03 -24.92
N ILE A 156 9.89 1.06 -24.17
CA ILE A 156 10.45 2.31 -24.68
C ILE A 156 11.97 2.23 -24.56
N PRO A 157 12.71 2.27 -25.68
CA PRO A 157 14.16 2.36 -25.68
C PRO A 157 14.64 3.63 -24.96
N GLU A 158 15.78 3.54 -24.28
CA GLU A 158 16.29 4.61 -23.42
C GLU A 158 16.36 5.98 -24.11
N GLN A 159 16.79 6.00 -25.38
CA GLN A 159 16.94 7.22 -26.18
C GLN A 159 15.60 7.89 -26.55
N ARG A 160 14.48 7.20 -26.35
CA ARG A 160 13.12 7.69 -26.62
C ARG A 160 12.33 7.98 -25.36
N ARG A 161 12.93 7.86 -24.16
CA ARG A 161 12.26 8.12 -22.89
C ARG A 161 12.18 9.61 -22.66
N VAL A 162 10.98 10.08 -22.33
CA VAL A 162 10.74 11.44 -21.87
C VAL A 162 10.52 11.39 -20.35
N PRO A 163 11.40 12.00 -19.54
CA PRO A 163 11.24 12.04 -18.09
C PRO A 163 9.90 12.70 -17.69
N ILE A 164 9.16 12.11 -16.75
CA ILE A 164 7.90 12.71 -16.24
C ILE A 164 8.17 14.09 -15.62
N ALA A 165 9.37 14.32 -15.09
CA ALA A 165 9.77 15.60 -14.55
C ALA A 165 9.67 16.76 -15.57
N GLU A 166 9.87 16.49 -16.85
CA GLU A 166 9.75 17.49 -17.93
C GLU A 166 8.29 17.87 -18.21
N LEU A 167 7.33 17.07 -17.73
CA LEU A 167 5.89 17.27 -17.93
C LEU A 167 5.24 18.08 -16.79
N ALA A 168 5.92 18.21 -15.66
CA ALA A 168 5.31 18.72 -14.42
C ALA A 168 4.71 20.12 -14.60
N ASP A 169 5.47 21.05 -15.17
CA ASP A 169 5.04 22.44 -15.36
C ASP A 169 3.95 22.57 -16.43
N GLU A 170 4.11 21.84 -17.54
CA GLU A 170 3.18 21.91 -18.65
C GLU A 170 1.78 21.39 -18.30
N TYR A 171 1.71 20.29 -17.50
CA TYR A 171 0.45 19.59 -17.22
C TYR A 171 -0.03 19.76 -15.78
N ASN A 172 0.53 20.70 -15.00
CA ASN A 172 0.22 20.85 -13.58
C ASN A 172 0.20 19.52 -12.85
N LEU A 173 1.32 18.81 -12.92
CA LEU A 173 1.46 17.40 -12.53
C LEU A 173 2.47 17.22 -11.40
N THR A 174 2.14 16.37 -10.43
CA THR A 174 3.10 15.77 -9.51
C THR A 174 3.09 14.25 -9.64
N PHE A 175 4.18 13.61 -9.21
CA PHE A 175 4.42 12.20 -9.45
C PHE A 175 4.93 11.46 -8.20
N LEU A 176 4.34 10.28 -7.95
CA LEU A 176 4.78 9.36 -6.92
C LEU A 176 5.14 8.02 -7.56
N GLN A 177 6.40 7.63 -7.50
CA GLN A 177 6.87 6.41 -8.14
C GLN A 177 6.63 5.17 -7.27
N SER A 178 5.96 4.17 -7.82
CA SER A 178 5.91 2.79 -7.30
C SER A 178 7.05 1.96 -7.90
N ARG A 179 8.29 2.43 -7.64
CA ARG A 179 9.51 1.95 -8.30
C ARG A 179 9.72 0.46 -8.13
N LEU A 180 9.99 -0.23 -9.22
CA LEU A 180 10.52 -1.59 -9.20
C LEU A 180 12.04 -1.53 -8.98
N PHE A 181 12.59 -2.52 -8.32
CA PHE A 181 14.02 -2.61 -8.01
C PHE A 181 14.59 -3.92 -8.59
N PRO A 182 14.75 -4.03 -9.93
CA PRO A 182 15.12 -5.28 -10.56
C PRO A 182 16.51 -5.77 -10.16
N GLN A 183 17.50 -4.91 -10.13
CA GLN A 183 18.86 -5.27 -9.75
C GLN A 183 18.95 -5.77 -8.31
N GLU A 184 18.30 -5.04 -7.40
CA GLU A 184 18.29 -5.38 -5.98
C GLU A 184 17.52 -6.68 -5.70
N ASN A 185 16.52 -7.01 -6.53
CA ASN A 185 15.83 -8.30 -6.46
C ASN A 185 16.69 -9.45 -7.01
N VAL A 186 17.50 -9.25 -8.04
CA VAL A 186 18.50 -10.24 -8.47
C VAL A 186 19.53 -10.46 -7.37
N GLU A 187 20.00 -9.40 -6.70
CA GLU A 187 20.90 -9.56 -5.54
C GLU A 187 20.24 -10.28 -4.37
N LEU A 188 18.94 -10.06 -4.14
CA LEU A 188 18.18 -10.83 -3.16
C LEU A 188 18.14 -12.32 -3.54
N LEU A 189 17.87 -12.65 -4.79
CA LEU A 189 17.89 -14.04 -5.25
C LEU A 189 19.26 -14.68 -5.06
N ARG A 190 20.36 -13.98 -5.35
CA ARG A 190 21.73 -14.47 -5.11
C ARG A 190 22.01 -14.76 -3.63
N HIS A 191 21.42 -13.95 -2.75
CA HIS A 191 21.53 -14.16 -1.30
C HIS A 191 20.69 -15.36 -0.83
N MET A 192 19.42 -15.45 -1.30
CA MET A 192 18.46 -16.47 -0.86
C MET A 192 18.68 -17.84 -1.53
N VAL A 193 19.33 -17.87 -2.71
CA VAL A 193 19.64 -19.07 -3.51
C VAL A 193 21.15 -19.09 -3.78
N PRO A 194 21.98 -19.60 -2.85
CA PRO A 194 23.44 -19.54 -3.00
C PRO A 194 24.00 -20.21 -4.26
N GLY A 195 23.29 -21.18 -4.83
CA GLY A 195 23.66 -21.88 -6.07
C GLY A 195 23.06 -21.25 -7.34
N LEU A 196 22.55 -20.00 -7.28
CA LEU A 196 21.82 -19.35 -8.39
C LEU A 196 22.62 -19.37 -9.68
N ARG A 197 21.99 -19.91 -10.75
CA ARG A 197 22.50 -19.93 -12.13
C ARG A 197 21.52 -19.33 -13.12
N LYS A 198 20.22 -19.31 -12.76
CA LYS A 198 19.15 -18.87 -13.63
C LYS A 198 18.15 -17.99 -12.89
N VAL A 199 17.75 -16.91 -13.53
CA VAL A 199 16.66 -16.00 -13.08
C VAL A 199 15.51 -16.12 -14.05
N LEU A 200 14.35 -16.51 -13.55
CA LEU A 200 13.08 -16.48 -14.28
C LEU A 200 12.30 -15.24 -13.86
N LEU A 201 11.88 -14.43 -14.81
CA LEU A 201 10.90 -13.37 -14.62
C LEU A 201 9.55 -13.86 -15.13
N LEU A 202 8.53 -13.84 -14.27
CA LEU A 202 7.15 -14.11 -14.64
C LEU A 202 6.39 -12.80 -14.79
N GLY A 203 5.73 -12.61 -15.93
CA GLY A 203 4.95 -11.41 -16.21
C GLY A 203 3.83 -11.70 -17.21
N ASP A 204 3.12 -10.65 -17.58
CA ASP A 204 2.08 -10.69 -18.61
C ASP A 204 2.41 -9.70 -19.76
N GLY A 205 1.46 -9.56 -20.71
CA GLY A 205 1.63 -8.70 -21.88
C GLY A 205 1.49 -7.19 -21.60
N CYS A 206 1.29 -6.76 -20.34
CA CYS A 206 1.14 -5.34 -20.06
C CYS A 206 2.46 -4.55 -20.27
N TYR A 207 2.32 -3.27 -20.57
CA TYR A 207 3.45 -2.36 -20.81
C TYR A 207 4.54 -2.44 -19.73
N VAL A 208 4.15 -2.44 -18.45
CA VAL A 208 5.10 -2.46 -17.34
C VAL A 208 5.99 -3.71 -17.37
N ASN A 209 5.43 -4.87 -17.70
CA ASN A 209 6.21 -6.10 -17.81
C ASN A 209 7.09 -6.14 -19.05
N GLN A 210 6.62 -5.61 -20.17
CA GLN A 210 7.43 -5.48 -21.38
C GLN A 210 8.63 -4.54 -21.12
N GLN A 211 8.40 -3.43 -20.42
CA GLN A 211 9.46 -2.50 -20.04
C GLN A 211 10.42 -3.12 -19.02
N LEU A 212 9.89 -3.79 -17.99
CA LEU A 212 10.71 -4.48 -16.99
C LEU A 212 11.58 -5.57 -17.64
N HIS A 213 11.00 -6.37 -18.55
CA HIS A 213 11.74 -7.38 -19.30
C HIS A 213 12.88 -6.76 -20.10
N TYR A 214 12.59 -5.71 -20.88
CA TYR A 214 13.58 -5.01 -21.69
C TYR A 214 14.75 -4.48 -20.83
N ASP A 215 14.45 -3.83 -19.72
CA ASP A 215 15.45 -3.27 -18.83
C ASP A 215 16.23 -4.37 -18.08
N MET A 216 15.55 -5.44 -17.64
CA MET A 216 16.21 -6.60 -17.03
C MET A 216 17.12 -7.34 -18.01
N GLN A 217 16.71 -7.54 -19.25
CA GLN A 217 17.54 -8.22 -20.25
C GLN A 217 18.88 -7.49 -20.41
N ARG A 218 18.86 -6.18 -20.51
CA ARG A 218 20.07 -5.35 -20.58
C ARG A 218 20.91 -5.45 -19.31
N MET A 219 20.29 -5.22 -18.15
CA MET A 219 20.93 -5.25 -16.84
C MET A 219 21.58 -6.61 -16.56
N MET A 220 20.90 -7.71 -16.91
CA MET A 220 21.44 -9.06 -16.72
C MET A 220 22.65 -9.30 -17.62
N ALA A 221 22.60 -8.89 -18.88
CA ALA A 221 23.74 -9.02 -19.82
C ALA A 221 24.95 -8.19 -19.37
N GLU A 222 24.73 -7.00 -18.83
CA GLU A 222 25.78 -6.07 -18.41
C GLU A 222 26.41 -6.44 -17.07
N HIS A 223 25.56 -6.72 -16.04
CA HIS A 223 26.04 -6.88 -14.66
C HIS A 223 26.12 -8.34 -14.20
N TYR A 224 25.42 -9.26 -14.86
CA TYR A 224 25.34 -10.68 -14.46
C TYR A 224 25.55 -11.65 -15.61
N PRO A 225 26.64 -11.52 -16.42
CA PRO A 225 26.84 -12.34 -17.64
C PRO A 225 26.97 -13.85 -17.33
N GLY A 226 27.17 -14.23 -16.07
CA GLY A 226 27.22 -15.64 -15.65
C GLY A 226 25.88 -16.23 -15.21
N LEU A 227 24.80 -15.45 -15.24
CA LEU A 227 23.45 -15.91 -14.92
C LEU A 227 22.60 -15.99 -16.19
N GLU A 228 21.92 -17.12 -16.37
CA GLU A 228 20.89 -17.24 -17.39
C GLU A 228 19.66 -16.39 -16.99
N TYR A 229 19.09 -15.66 -17.94
CA TYR A 229 17.87 -14.91 -17.76
C TYR A 229 16.79 -15.36 -18.74
N GLU A 230 15.58 -15.55 -18.25
CA GLU A 230 14.44 -15.93 -19.05
C GLU A 230 13.18 -15.15 -18.60
N PHE A 231 12.44 -14.60 -19.55
CA PHE A 231 11.13 -14.03 -19.33
C PHE A 231 10.05 -15.01 -19.81
N ILE A 232 9.08 -15.29 -18.95
CA ILE A 232 7.92 -16.11 -19.26
C ILE A 232 6.68 -15.22 -19.16
N SER A 233 5.97 -15.10 -20.27
CA SER A 233 4.82 -14.19 -20.40
C SER A 233 3.51 -14.94 -20.46
N ALA A 234 2.49 -14.44 -19.75
CA ALA A 234 1.11 -14.88 -19.88
C ALA A 234 0.48 -14.56 -21.26
N ALA A 235 1.16 -13.76 -22.09
CA ALA A 235 0.77 -13.57 -23.49
C ALA A 235 1.19 -14.75 -24.38
N ASP A 236 2.20 -15.55 -23.97
CA ASP A 236 2.80 -16.61 -24.79
C ASP A 236 2.35 -18.00 -24.35
N ILE A 237 2.08 -18.20 -23.05
CA ILE A 237 1.69 -19.49 -22.50
C ILE A 237 0.51 -19.39 -21.52
N THR A 238 -0.21 -20.48 -21.37
CA THR A 238 -1.31 -20.58 -20.40
C THR A 238 -0.82 -20.71 -18.95
N THR A 239 -1.70 -20.50 -17.98
CA THR A 239 -1.40 -20.70 -16.56
C THR A 239 -1.04 -22.17 -16.28
N GLU A 240 -1.73 -23.14 -16.91
CA GLU A 240 -1.47 -24.57 -16.77
C GLU A 240 -0.08 -24.94 -17.27
N GLU A 241 0.32 -24.43 -18.42
CA GLU A 241 1.67 -24.64 -18.98
C GLU A 241 2.75 -24.03 -18.08
N LEU A 242 2.50 -22.82 -17.54
CA LEU A 242 3.39 -22.23 -16.55
C LEU A 242 3.52 -23.11 -15.30
N LEU A 243 2.40 -23.61 -14.74
CA LEU A 243 2.41 -24.47 -13.56
C LEU A 243 3.18 -25.76 -13.81
N ALA A 244 2.97 -26.40 -14.98
CA ALA A 244 3.72 -27.60 -15.39
C ALA A 244 5.22 -27.33 -15.43
N ARG A 245 5.62 -26.19 -16.02
CA ARG A 245 7.01 -25.76 -16.14
C ARG A 245 7.65 -25.46 -14.78
N LEU A 246 6.96 -24.71 -13.93
CA LEU A 246 7.46 -24.37 -12.60
C LEU A 246 7.69 -25.59 -11.71
N ASN A 247 6.87 -26.61 -11.83
CA ASN A 247 7.02 -27.87 -11.09
C ASN A 247 8.28 -28.67 -11.48
N THR A 248 8.94 -28.34 -12.59
CA THR A 248 10.14 -29.05 -13.06
C THR A 248 11.44 -28.29 -12.79
N ILE A 249 11.37 -27.05 -12.27
CA ILE A 249 12.58 -26.25 -12.03
C ILE A 249 13.39 -26.75 -10.84
N ASP A 250 14.69 -26.64 -10.94
CA ASP A 250 15.60 -26.87 -9.81
C ASP A 250 15.69 -25.59 -8.96
N THR A 251 15.03 -25.61 -7.81
CA THR A 251 14.98 -24.47 -6.87
C THR A 251 16.32 -24.15 -6.20
N LYS A 252 17.34 -25.04 -6.32
CA LYS A 252 18.69 -24.78 -5.80
C LYS A 252 19.52 -23.89 -6.71
N THR A 253 19.13 -23.82 -7.98
CA THR A 253 19.89 -23.10 -9.00
C THR A 253 19.08 -22.05 -9.76
N THR A 254 17.75 -22.04 -9.56
CA THR A 254 16.83 -21.10 -10.24
C THR A 254 16.12 -20.23 -9.24
N GLY A 255 16.20 -18.92 -9.43
CA GLY A 255 15.42 -17.91 -8.72
C GLY A 255 14.24 -17.43 -9.57
N VAL A 256 13.05 -17.26 -8.96
CA VAL A 256 11.84 -16.83 -9.65
C VAL A 256 11.39 -15.48 -9.13
N LEU A 257 11.30 -14.51 -10.04
CA LEU A 257 10.73 -13.18 -9.81
C LEU A 257 9.35 -13.10 -10.45
N PHE A 258 8.40 -12.52 -9.75
CA PHE A 258 7.03 -12.33 -10.22
C PHE A 258 6.66 -10.86 -10.24
N SER A 259 6.17 -10.37 -11.37
CA SER A 259 5.64 -9.01 -11.50
C SER A 259 4.11 -9.01 -11.49
N SER A 260 3.48 -9.59 -12.50
CA SER A 260 2.03 -9.82 -12.60
C SER A 260 1.76 -11.02 -13.51
N TRP A 261 0.56 -11.57 -13.43
CA TRP A 261 0.12 -12.66 -14.31
C TRP A 261 -1.35 -12.50 -14.62
N SER A 262 -1.66 -11.85 -15.72
CA SER A 262 -3.01 -11.65 -16.20
C SER A 262 -3.13 -12.30 -17.57
N CYS A 263 -3.86 -13.40 -17.63
CA CYS A 263 -4.12 -14.11 -18.87
C CYS A 263 -5.37 -13.54 -19.54
N VAL A 264 -5.32 -13.38 -20.85
CA VAL A 264 -6.49 -13.12 -21.69
C VAL A 264 -6.98 -14.47 -22.23
N SER A 265 -8.19 -14.86 -21.87
CA SER A 265 -8.77 -16.12 -22.33
C SER A 265 -10.15 -15.92 -22.92
N ASN A 266 -10.51 -16.81 -23.86
CA ASN A 266 -11.86 -16.83 -24.45
C ASN A 266 -12.70 -17.89 -23.75
N VAL A 267 -13.58 -17.46 -22.84
CA VAL A 267 -14.49 -18.33 -22.11
C VAL A 267 -15.93 -18.10 -22.65
N GLY A 268 -16.54 -19.16 -23.15
CA GLY A 268 -17.91 -19.07 -23.67
C GLY A 268 -18.10 -18.10 -24.83
N GLY A 269 -17.03 -17.82 -25.59
CA GLY A 269 -17.05 -16.88 -26.73
C GLY A 269 -16.82 -15.41 -26.34
N ALA A 270 -16.54 -15.12 -25.06
CA ALA A 270 -16.17 -13.78 -24.60
C ALA A 270 -14.70 -13.74 -24.19
N THR A 271 -14.02 -12.64 -24.51
CA THR A 271 -12.65 -12.38 -24.02
C THR A 271 -12.72 -11.97 -22.55
N VAL A 272 -12.02 -12.68 -21.70
CA VAL A 272 -12.01 -12.46 -20.25
C VAL A 272 -10.58 -12.27 -19.76
N LEU A 273 -10.37 -11.27 -18.89
CA LEU A 273 -9.10 -11.05 -18.22
C LEU A 273 -9.08 -11.82 -16.89
N GLU A 274 -8.25 -12.84 -16.81
CA GLU A 274 -8.04 -13.64 -15.60
C GLU A 274 -6.90 -13.04 -14.76
N THR A 275 -7.26 -12.33 -13.70
CA THR A 275 -6.28 -11.62 -12.84
C THR A 275 -5.95 -12.34 -11.53
N TYR A 276 -6.67 -13.42 -11.20
CA TYR A 276 -6.47 -14.16 -9.94
C TYR A 276 -5.53 -15.35 -10.04
N SER A 277 -5.03 -15.67 -11.23
CA SER A 277 -4.12 -16.79 -11.48
C SER A 277 -2.83 -16.72 -10.66
N PHE A 278 -2.39 -15.52 -10.26
CA PHE A 278 -1.22 -15.36 -9.40
C PHE A 278 -1.34 -16.08 -8.05
N ARG A 279 -2.55 -16.24 -7.50
CA ARG A 279 -2.78 -17.00 -6.27
C ARG A 279 -2.50 -18.50 -6.46
N VAL A 280 -2.85 -19.02 -7.62
CA VAL A 280 -2.58 -20.43 -7.98
C VAL A 280 -1.07 -20.62 -8.16
N ILE A 281 -0.41 -19.71 -8.88
CA ILE A 281 1.05 -19.71 -9.09
C ILE A 281 1.79 -19.65 -7.75
N ALA A 282 1.37 -18.78 -6.84
CA ALA A 282 2.01 -18.61 -5.55
C ALA A 282 1.86 -19.81 -4.61
N ASN A 283 0.89 -20.70 -4.84
CA ASN A 283 0.68 -21.90 -4.05
C ASN A 283 1.59 -23.10 -4.45
N ILE A 284 2.33 -22.99 -5.54
CA ILE A 284 3.33 -24.00 -5.91
C ILE A 284 4.42 -24.06 -4.82
N PRO A 285 4.99 -25.25 -4.52
CA PRO A 285 5.96 -25.41 -3.43
C PRO A 285 7.38 -24.88 -3.76
N ILE A 286 7.50 -23.90 -4.61
CA ILE A 286 8.76 -23.23 -4.94
C ILE A 286 8.80 -21.80 -4.37
N PRO A 287 9.99 -21.28 -4.04
CA PRO A 287 10.11 -19.89 -3.59
C PRO A 287 9.95 -18.92 -4.77
N ILE A 288 8.90 -18.11 -4.74
CA ILE A 288 8.66 -17.05 -5.70
C ILE A 288 8.78 -15.71 -4.98
N PHE A 289 9.56 -14.79 -5.56
CA PHE A 289 9.77 -13.45 -5.04
C PHE A 289 9.01 -12.42 -5.89
N ALA A 290 8.51 -11.35 -5.28
CA ALA A 290 7.66 -10.37 -5.94
C ALA A 290 8.24 -8.96 -5.84
N PHE A 291 7.86 -8.11 -6.79
CA PHE A 291 8.28 -6.69 -6.82
C PHE A 291 7.39 -5.75 -6.01
N LYS A 292 6.23 -6.21 -5.51
CA LYS A 292 5.22 -5.37 -4.87
C LYS A 292 4.58 -6.07 -3.66
N GLN A 293 4.33 -5.30 -2.59
CA GLN A 293 3.74 -5.80 -1.35
C GLN A 293 2.33 -6.34 -1.53
N ALA A 294 1.47 -5.61 -2.23
CA ALA A 294 0.07 -6.01 -2.44
C ALA A 294 -0.08 -7.40 -3.10
N VAL A 295 0.89 -7.82 -3.90
CA VAL A 295 0.93 -9.16 -4.49
C VAL A 295 1.31 -10.20 -3.44
N MET A 296 2.28 -9.92 -2.57
CA MET A 296 2.73 -10.84 -1.51
C MET A 296 1.67 -11.07 -0.44
N GLU A 297 0.97 -10.03 0.01
CA GLU A 297 -0.03 -10.13 1.08
C GLU A 297 -1.19 -11.05 0.72
N ASN A 298 -1.55 -11.09 -0.55
CA ASN A 298 -2.69 -11.86 -1.05
C ASN A 298 -2.32 -13.19 -1.70
N SER A 299 -1.06 -13.62 -1.55
CA SER A 299 -0.54 -14.83 -2.18
C SER A 299 0.41 -15.59 -1.26
N GLY A 300 0.97 -16.70 -1.75
CA GLY A 300 2.00 -17.50 -1.09
C GLY A 300 3.44 -17.09 -1.48
N MET A 301 3.66 -15.94 -2.05
CA MET A 301 5.01 -15.46 -2.43
C MET A 301 5.86 -15.16 -1.21
N VAL A 302 7.16 -15.39 -1.33
CA VAL A 302 8.08 -15.42 -0.18
C VAL A 302 8.46 -14.02 0.27
N GLY A 303 8.79 -13.12 -0.67
CA GLY A 303 9.29 -11.79 -0.35
C GLY A 303 9.82 -11.05 -1.57
N GLY A 304 10.52 -9.95 -1.32
CA GLY A 304 11.15 -9.12 -2.35
C GLY A 304 11.87 -7.91 -1.77
N ARG A 305 12.65 -7.24 -2.60
CA ARG A 305 13.13 -5.88 -2.35
C ARG A 305 12.20 -4.91 -3.07
N ILE A 306 11.33 -4.26 -2.30
CA ILE A 306 10.20 -3.48 -2.81
C ILE A 306 10.27 -2.04 -2.31
N TYR A 307 9.54 -1.12 -2.94
CA TYR A 307 9.30 0.20 -2.36
C TYR A 307 8.44 0.07 -1.09
N ASP A 308 8.57 1.03 -0.19
CA ASP A 308 7.73 1.12 1.01
C ASP A 308 6.32 1.55 0.61
N GLU A 309 5.40 0.58 0.50
CA GLU A 309 4.01 0.86 0.10
C GLU A 309 3.27 1.73 1.12
N PRO A 310 3.35 1.49 2.43
CA PRO A 310 2.80 2.41 3.44
C PRO A 310 3.31 3.85 3.29
N GLU A 311 4.61 4.05 3.02
CA GLU A 311 5.15 5.39 2.79
C GLU A 311 4.58 6.02 1.52
N LEU A 312 4.50 5.28 0.41
CA LEU A 312 3.90 5.75 -0.84
C LEU A 312 2.46 6.23 -0.61
N LEU A 313 1.64 5.42 0.09
CA LEU A 313 0.25 5.76 0.36
C LEU A 313 0.12 6.99 1.28
N ALA A 314 0.98 7.10 2.29
CA ALA A 314 1.02 8.28 3.16
C ALA A 314 1.43 9.55 2.38
N ARG A 315 2.41 9.44 1.47
CA ARG A 315 2.81 10.53 0.57
C ARG A 315 1.70 10.93 -0.39
N LEU A 316 0.99 9.96 -0.95
CA LEU A 316 -0.17 10.23 -1.81
C LEU A 316 -1.25 11.02 -1.05
N GLN A 317 -1.61 10.57 0.15
CA GLN A 317 -2.56 11.28 1.00
C GLN A 317 -2.10 12.72 1.29
N GLN A 318 -0.85 12.91 1.71
CA GLN A 318 -0.27 14.23 1.95
C GLN A 318 -0.31 15.13 0.70
N THR A 319 0.00 14.56 -0.47
CA THR A 319 -0.07 15.27 -1.76
C THR A 319 -1.49 15.75 -2.05
N LEU A 320 -2.48 14.87 -1.89
CA LEU A 320 -3.89 15.23 -2.10
C LEU A 320 -4.38 16.31 -1.11
N GLU A 321 -3.92 16.26 0.15
CA GLU A 321 -4.20 17.30 1.16
C GLU A 321 -3.59 18.64 0.80
N GLN A 322 -2.35 18.68 0.31
CA GLN A 322 -1.69 19.90 -0.16
C GLN A 322 -2.43 20.52 -1.35
N ILE A 323 -2.83 19.71 -2.34
CA ILE A 323 -3.61 20.18 -3.49
C ILE A 323 -4.96 20.73 -3.03
N ARG A 324 -5.62 20.05 -2.11
CA ARG A 324 -6.88 20.49 -1.51
C ARG A 324 -6.74 21.81 -0.75
N ALA A 325 -5.58 22.06 -0.15
CA ALA A 325 -5.23 23.34 0.48
C ALA A 325 -4.82 24.45 -0.51
N GLY A 326 -4.82 24.16 -1.82
CA GLY A 326 -4.54 25.14 -2.89
C GLY A 326 -3.11 25.13 -3.43
N VAL A 327 -2.26 24.18 -2.97
CA VAL A 327 -0.91 24.02 -3.54
C VAL A 327 -1.03 23.41 -4.94
N GLN A 328 -0.31 23.98 -5.91
CA GLN A 328 -0.33 23.43 -7.26
C GLN A 328 0.51 22.16 -7.33
N PRO A 329 0.07 21.09 -8.03
CA PRO A 329 0.85 19.86 -8.20
C PRO A 329 2.28 20.09 -8.67
N ARG A 330 2.50 21.00 -9.62
CA ARG A 330 3.84 21.35 -10.14
C ARG A 330 4.81 21.88 -9.08
N ASP A 331 4.28 22.42 -7.98
CA ASP A 331 5.07 22.94 -6.85
C ASP A 331 5.32 21.86 -5.77
N ILE A 332 4.71 20.67 -5.90
CA ILE A 332 4.90 19.56 -4.98
C ILE A 332 6.03 18.65 -5.50
N PRO A 333 7.11 18.47 -4.72
CA PRO A 333 8.22 17.62 -5.14
C PRO A 333 7.78 16.17 -5.42
N PHE A 334 8.34 15.58 -6.45
CA PHE A 334 8.14 14.17 -6.77
C PHE A 334 8.61 13.25 -5.63
N TYR A 335 7.85 12.21 -5.36
CA TYR A 335 8.29 11.13 -4.50
C TYR A 335 8.88 9.99 -5.35
N ILE A 336 10.19 9.79 -5.23
CA ILE A 336 10.93 8.72 -5.92
C ILE A 336 11.68 7.90 -4.86
N PRO A 337 11.25 6.66 -4.57
CA PRO A 337 11.94 5.79 -3.63
C PRO A 337 13.38 5.52 -4.07
N GLN A 338 14.35 5.84 -3.21
CA GLN A 338 15.78 5.68 -3.52
C GLN A 338 16.31 4.29 -3.15
N LYS A 339 15.70 3.65 -2.17
CA LYS A 339 16.14 2.36 -1.65
C LYS A 339 14.93 1.44 -1.46
N PRO A 340 15.08 0.15 -1.81
CA PRO A 340 14.05 -0.82 -1.50
C PRO A 340 14.10 -1.26 -0.04
N VAL A 341 12.96 -1.71 0.45
CA VAL A 341 12.81 -2.37 1.75
C VAL A 341 12.76 -3.89 1.52
N PRO A 342 13.67 -4.69 2.08
CA PRO A 342 13.54 -6.14 2.04
C PRO A 342 12.30 -6.54 2.84
N THR A 343 11.30 -7.08 2.16
CA THR A 343 10.00 -7.41 2.77
C THR A 343 9.66 -8.87 2.49
N PHE A 344 9.22 -9.59 3.51
CA PHE A 344 8.92 -11.02 3.40
C PHE A 344 7.55 -11.33 3.98
N ASN A 345 6.84 -12.25 3.35
CA ASN A 345 5.65 -12.88 3.89
C ASN A 345 6.09 -13.99 4.86
N TYR A 346 5.97 -13.74 6.17
CA TYR A 346 6.50 -14.64 7.20
C TYR A 346 5.96 -16.07 7.13
N PRO A 347 4.65 -16.33 6.99
CA PRO A 347 4.13 -17.69 6.78
C PRO A 347 4.70 -18.36 5.53
N SER A 348 4.76 -17.65 4.41
CA SER A 348 5.25 -18.19 3.13
C SER A 348 6.75 -18.48 3.17
N LEU A 349 7.52 -17.63 3.83
CA LEU A 349 8.95 -17.82 4.07
C LEU A 349 9.22 -19.17 4.76
N LEU A 350 8.53 -19.41 5.89
CA LEU A 350 8.67 -20.64 6.65
C LEU A 350 8.20 -21.89 5.87
N GLN A 351 7.10 -21.77 5.13
CA GLN A 351 6.59 -22.86 4.28
C GLN A 351 7.57 -23.28 3.17
N ARG A 352 8.47 -22.39 2.77
CA ARG A 352 9.51 -22.65 1.76
C ARG A 352 10.86 -22.99 2.37
N ASN A 353 10.90 -23.36 3.67
CA ASN A 353 12.08 -23.76 4.43
C ASN A 353 13.17 -22.67 4.55
N PHE A 354 12.78 -21.40 4.50
CA PHE A 354 13.64 -20.30 4.89
C PHE A 354 13.39 -19.90 6.34
N SER A 355 14.41 -19.38 6.99
CA SER A 355 14.32 -18.78 8.32
C SER A 355 14.45 -17.27 8.28
N VAL A 356 14.20 -16.61 9.39
CA VAL A 356 14.41 -15.15 9.53
C VAL A 356 15.88 -14.78 9.37
N GLU A 357 16.77 -15.67 9.79
CA GLU A 357 18.22 -15.52 9.74
C GLU A 357 18.76 -15.55 8.30
N ASP A 358 18.04 -16.20 7.37
CA ASP A 358 18.40 -16.23 5.96
C ASP A 358 18.09 -14.91 5.25
N CYS A 359 17.31 -14.02 5.89
CA CYS A 359 16.89 -12.76 5.30
C CYS A 359 17.91 -11.64 5.52
N PRO A 360 18.03 -10.68 4.60
CA PRO A 360 18.90 -9.51 4.78
C PRO A 360 18.59 -8.73 6.07
N ALA A 361 19.60 -8.08 6.64
CA ALA A 361 19.41 -7.20 7.79
C ALA A 361 18.41 -6.07 7.47
N GLY A 362 17.55 -5.73 8.43
CA GLY A 362 16.53 -4.70 8.27
C GLY A 362 15.27 -5.17 7.52
N SER A 363 15.10 -6.49 7.31
CA SER A 363 13.92 -7.06 6.68
C SER A 363 12.64 -6.81 7.49
N VAL A 364 11.57 -6.48 6.78
CA VAL A 364 10.19 -6.39 7.29
C VAL A 364 9.48 -7.72 7.06
N PHE A 365 8.71 -8.18 8.05
CA PHE A 365 8.00 -9.46 7.98
C PHE A 365 6.50 -9.24 8.09
N LEU A 366 5.77 -9.41 6.98
CA LEU A 366 4.32 -9.36 6.92
C LEU A 366 3.73 -10.62 7.56
N GLY A 367 2.69 -10.47 8.36
CA GLY A 367 2.03 -11.60 9.01
C GLY A 367 2.84 -12.30 10.10
N ARG A 368 3.95 -11.71 10.57
CA ARG A 368 4.73 -12.26 11.68
C ARG A 368 3.93 -12.14 12.98
N PRO A 369 3.68 -13.25 13.71
CA PRO A 369 3.00 -13.19 14.99
C PRO A 369 3.74 -12.26 15.94
N GLN A 370 3.01 -11.36 16.57
CA GLN A 370 3.57 -10.54 17.63
C GLN A 370 3.97 -11.45 18.80
N ASN A 371 5.13 -11.21 19.40
CA ASN A 371 5.52 -11.95 20.60
C ASN A 371 4.57 -11.61 21.76
N PHE A 372 4.48 -12.52 22.75
CA PHE A 372 3.58 -12.37 23.89
C PHE A 372 3.70 -11.00 24.57
N TRP A 373 4.91 -10.44 24.69
CA TRP A 373 5.18 -9.15 25.32
C TRP A 373 4.62 -7.96 24.52
N GLN A 374 4.76 -8.00 23.19
CA GLN A 374 4.24 -6.96 22.29
C GLN A 374 2.72 -7.01 22.22
N GLN A 375 2.15 -8.20 22.14
CA GLN A 375 0.69 -8.40 22.08
C GLN A 375 0.01 -7.96 23.38
N ASN A 376 0.65 -8.21 24.53
CA ASN A 376 0.06 -7.97 25.85
C ASN A 376 0.66 -6.75 26.59
N LYS A 377 1.39 -5.85 25.90
CA LYS A 377 2.12 -4.73 26.52
C LYS A 377 1.24 -3.87 27.44
N TYR A 378 0.01 -3.57 27.06
CA TYR A 378 -0.92 -2.77 27.86
C TYR A 378 -1.48 -3.56 29.05
N LEU A 379 -1.76 -4.86 28.86
CA LEU A 379 -2.20 -5.73 29.94
C LEU A 379 -1.07 -5.89 30.98
N LEU A 380 0.15 -6.11 30.55
CA LEU A 380 1.33 -6.23 31.41
C LEU A 380 1.59 -4.93 32.18
N LEU A 381 1.48 -3.78 31.51
CA LEU A 381 1.58 -2.47 32.16
C LEU A 381 0.47 -2.30 33.21
N PHE A 382 -0.78 -2.62 32.88
CA PHE A 382 -1.89 -2.57 33.83
C PHE A 382 -1.67 -3.49 35.02
N CYS A 383 -1.27 -4.74 34.82
CA CYS A 383 -0.95 -5.68 35.87
C CYS A 383 0.18 -5.20 36.79
N SER A 384 1.23 -4.59 36.22
CA SER A 384 2.34 -4.04 37.00
C SER A 384 1.93 -2.85 37.86
N ILE A 385 1.10 -1.94 37.34
CA ILE A 385 0.53 -0.81 38.11
C ILE A 385 -0.40 -1.32 39.21
N ALA A 386 -1.27 -2.29 38.93
CA ALA A 386 -2.17 -2.89 39.90
C ALA A 386 -1.40 -3.59 41.04
N ALA A 387 -0.36 -4.35 40.71
CA ALA A 387 0.52 -4.99 41.66
C ALA A 387 1.24 -3.95 42.56
N GLY A 388 1.75 -2.88 41.96
CA GLY A 388 2.34 -1.75 42.70
C GLY A 388 1.37 -1.10 43.66
N ALA A 389 0.14 -0.83 43.25
CA ALA A 389 -0.91 -0.27 44.10
C ALA A 389 -1.27 -1.18 45.27
N LEU A 390 -1.37 -2.51 45.02
CA LEU A 390 -1.61 -3.50 46.08
C LEU A 390 -0.46 -3.55 47.11
N LEU A 391 0.80 -3.47 46.63
CA LEU A 391 1.96 -3.40 47.54
C LEU A 391 1.92 -2.14 48.41
N VAL A 392 1.64 -0.98 47.81
CA VAL A 392 1.51 0.27 48.57
C VAL A 392 0.37 0.15 49.60
N ALA A 393 -0.79 -0.35 49.21
CA ALA A 393 -1.93 -0.56 50.14
C ALA A 393 -1.55 -1.52 51.26
N PHE A 394 -0.82 -2.59 50.99
CA PHE A 394 -0.30 -3.53 51.98
C PHE A 394 0.63 -2.83 53.00
N PHE A 395 1.61 -2.06 52.52
CA PHE A 395 2.53 -1.34 53.40
C PHE A 395 1.80 -0.25 54.23
N VAL A 396 0.89 0.50 53.66
CA VAL A 396 0.07 1.49 54.36
C VAL A 396 -0.77 0.80 55.41
N ARG A 397 -1.41 -0.32 55.11
CA ARG A 397 -2.17 -1.10 56.12
C ARG A 397 -1.29 -1.58 57.26
N LYS A 398 -0.10 -2.13 56.95
CA LYS A 398 0.87 -2.58 57.96
C LYS A 398 1.35 -1.43 58.85
N TYR A 399 1.61 -0.25 58.28
CA TYR A 399 2.00 0.96 58.97
C TYR A 399 0.86 1.44 59.93
N ILE A 400 -0.37 1.49 59.47
CA ILE A 400 -1.53 1.85 60.28
C ILE A 400 -1.74 0.89 61.47
N LEU A 401 -1.54 -0.41 61.24
CA LEU A 401 -1.63 -1.42 62.29
C LEU A 401 -0.52 -1.26 63.34
N SER A 402 0.71 -0.94 62.91
CA SER A 402 1.83 -0.68 63.85
C SER A 402 1.63 0.58 64.66
N LEU A 403 1.10 1.66 64.06
CA LEU A 403 0.72 2.88 64.81
C LEU A 403 -0.38 2.62 65.83
N LYS A 404 -1.41 1.83 65.50
CA LYS A 404 -2.47 1.45 66.42
C LYS A 404 -1.92 0.63 67.59
N ALA A 405 -1.02 -0.30 67.36
CA ALA A 405 -0.35 -1.08 68.37
C ALA A 405 0.49 -0.19 69.32
N LEU A 406 1.25 0.77 68.77
CA LEU A 406 2.03 1.72 69.54
C LEU A 406 1.17 2.63 70.42
N ASN A 407 0.08 3.19 69.88
CA ASN A 407 -0.88 4.01 70.63
C ASN A 407 -1.58 3.23 71.74
N LYS A 408 -1.89 1.94 71.58
CA LYS A 408 -2.47 1.09 72.58
C LYS A 408 -1.46 0.83 73.70
N ALA A 409 -0.20 0.54 73.36
CA ALA A 409 0.87 0.33 74.36
C ALA A 409 1.17 1.61 75.17
N GLN A 410 1.05 2.81 74.60
CA GLN A 410 1.17 4.08 75.30
C GLN A 410 -0.03 4.33 76.25
N GLN A 411 -1.25 3.94 75.89
CA GLN A 411 -2.42 4.07 76.73
C GLN A 411 -2.45 3.10 77.92
N GLU A 412 -1.77 1.95 77.79
CA GLU A 412 -1.66 0.96 78.92
C GLU A 412 -0.50 1.33 79.90
N GLN A 413 0.33 2.35 79.59
CA GLN A 413 1.38 2.85 80.51
C GLN A 413 1.01 4.11 81.30
N VAL A 414 -0.16 4.66 81.14
CA VAL A 414 -0.77 5.78 81.89
C VAL A 414 -1.81 5.23 82.80
#